data_52f229c1c4964f5c373bdd8f9b0003fa
#
_entry.id   52f229c1c4964f5c373bdd8f9b0003fa
#
_cell.length_a   1.000
_cell.length_b   1.000
_cell.length_c   1.000
_cell.angle_alpha   90.00
_cell.angle_beta   90.00
_cell.angle_gamma   90.00
#
_symmetry.space_group_name_H-M   'P 1'
#
loop_
_entity.id
_entity.type
_entity.pdbx_description
1 polymer ?
#
loop_
_entity_poly.entity_id
_entity_poly.type
_entity_poly.pdbx_seq_one_letter_code
_entity_poly.pdbx_strand_id
1 'polypeptide(L)'
;MLTRLRIRNFKRFGEADIELGQSVVFIGPNNSGKTTALQALALWNVGLQKWNERREGKTSPEKRPGVTINRRDLIAIPVPDASLLWRKLHVRDVRRVNGGPVTQNVRVDITVDGVTTGNVWSCGFEFDYANEESFYCRPLRLSEDKNPQRMPVPAEAGETRFAFLPPMSGLAATEPKWESGRINVLLGEGQTAQVLRNLCHQIYEQPDPKSAWKEVCKSIESLFGAELQPPQFIKERGEITMTYRDRSGCLLDLSCAGRGLQQTLLLLTHLYANPKTVLLLDEPDAHLEVLRQRQIYQLLTDVASEQGSQVIAASHSEVVLNEAANRDVVIAFVGEPHRMDDRGQQVLKALTDIGFDNYYQADLKGWVLYLEGSTELAILRAFARVLGHKAAEHLERPFVHYLTTNLLGRAREHFFALQEARGDLVGVALFDRIERPLQTGTPLTELMWQKREIENYLCQEEVLLACARHDQPDDLFGLTEAARREQVMRECVTEVTNALATLSRPSPWSADIKASDEFLNPVFERFFKKLGLPNLLRKTDYHILAGLVPKDKLDPEVTAKLDAILAAAEKARPSGE
;
A
#
# COMPACT_ATOMS: atom_id res chain seq x y z
N MET A 1 3.23 27.74 -7.36
CA MET A 1 3.12 26.64 -6.39
C MET A 1 1.65 26.42 -6.03
N LEU A 2 1.15 25.20 -6.10
CA LEU A 2 -0.20 24.83 -5.64
C LEU A 2 -0.20 24.66 -4.12
N THR A 3 -1.26 25.11 -3.46
CA THR A 3 -1.38 25.09 -1.99
C THR A 3 -2.54 24.23 -1.48
N ARG A 4 -3.56 23.98 -2.31
CA ARG A 4 -4.73 23.18 -1.93
C ARG A 4 -5.43 22.58 -3.13
N LEU A 5 -5.97 21.38 -2.97
CA LEU A 5 -6.78 20.66 -3.95
C LEU A 5 -8.10 20.25 -3.31
N ARG A 6 -9.23 20.69 -3.87
CA ARG A 6 -10.58 20.27 -3.46
C ARG A 6 -11.25 19.53 -4.61
N ILE A 7 -11.80 18.36 -4.29
CA ILE A 7 -12.39 17.43 -5.25
C ILE A 7 -13.81 17.10 -4.80
N ARG A 8 -14.76 17.04 -5.75
CA ARG A 8 -16.11 16.57 -5.52
C ARG A 8 -16.59 15.66 -6.65
N ASN A 9 -17.19 14.52 -6.29
CA ASN A 9 -17.78 13.53 -7.20
C ASN A 9 -16.81 12.93 -8.25
N PHE A 10 -15.52 12.87 -7.99
CA PHE A 10 -14.53 12.36 -8.93
C PHE A 10 -14.07 10.95 -8.56
N LYS A 11 -14.30 9.98 -9.45
CA LYS A 11 -13.92 8.57 -9.28
C LYS A 11 -14.34 8.03 -7.89
N ARG A 12 -13.39 7.76 -7.00
CA ARG A 12 -13.72 7.28 -5.65
C ARG A 12 -14.09 8.40 -4.67
N PHE A 13 -13.70 9.65 -4.94
CA PHE A 13 -13.96 10.76 -4.01
C PHE A 13 -15.40 11.27 -4.10
N GLY A 14 -16.09 11.31 -2.94
CA GLY A 14 -17.31 12.09 -2.75
C GLY A 14 -16.96 13.55 -2.58
N GLU A 15 -16.20 13.83 -1.55
CA GLU A 15 -15.53 15.09 -1.27
C GLU A 15 -14.12 14.76 -0.78
N ALA A 16 -13.15 15.61 -1.10
CA ALA A 16 -11.80 15.56 -0.56
C ALA A 16 -11.23 16.97 -0.55
N ASP A 17 -10.50 17.29 0.50
CA ASP A 17 -9.82 18.56 0.70
C ASP A 17 -8.38 18.29 1.12
N ILE A 18 -7.43 18.62 0.27
CA ILE A 18 -6.03 18.19 0.37
C ILE A 18 -5.14 19.42 0.36
N GLU A 19 -4.40 19.63 1.43
CA GLU A 19 -3.36 20.67 1.51
C GLU A 19 -2.11 20.21 0.74
N LEU A 20 -1.47 21.18 0.06
CA LEU A 20 -0.28 20.95 -0.74
C LEU A 20 0.85 21.86 -0.28
N GLY A 21 2.10 21.46 -0.53
CA GLY A 21 3.32 22.19 -0.23
C GLY A 21 4.31 22.13 -1.38
N GLN A 22 5.55 22.56 -1.16
CA GLN A 22 6.62 22.51 -2.18
C GLN A 22 6.93 21.07 -2.60
N SER A 23 7.04 20.19 -1.61
CA SER A 23 7.13 18.74 -1.81
C SER A 23 6.02 18.07 -1.01
N VAL A 24 5.26 17.18 -1.65
CA VAL A 24 4.10 16.50 -1.05
C VAL A 24 4.19 15.01 -1.35
N VAL A 25 3.95 14.20 -0.33
CA VAL A 25 3.83 12.74 -0.49
C VAL A 25 2.42 12.30 -0.11
N PHE A 26 1.73 11.69 -1.06
CA PHE A 26 0.50 10.96 -0.83
C PHE A 26 0.84 9.54 -0.43
N ILE A 27 0.59 9.17 0.81
CA ILE A 27 0.90 7.85 1.35
C ILE A 27 -0.37 7.06 1.64
N GLY A 28 -0.34 5.76 1.45
CA GLY A 28 -1.47 4.88 1.72
C GLY A 28 -1.42 3.60 0.90
N PRO A 29 -2.31 2.65 1.19
CA PRO A 29 -2.34 1.36 0.52
C PRO A 29 -2.72 1.50 -0.96
N ASN A 30 -2.58 0.38 -1.68
CA ASN A 30 -3.05 0.31 -3.06
C ASN A 30 -4.56 0.55 -3.10
N ASN A 31 -5.01 1.22 -4.17
CA ASN A 31 -6.41 1.59 -4.36
C ASN A 31 -6.99 2.54 -3.29
N SER A 32 -6.16 3.26 -2.50
CA SER A 32 -6.64 4.26 -1.52
C SER A 32 -7.08 5.59 -2.14
N GLY A 33 -6.71 5.88 -3.40
CA GLY A 33 -7.06 7.11 -4.12
C GLY A 33 -5.90 8.06 -4.39
N LYS A 34 -4.66 7.70 -4.03
CA LYS A 34 -3.45 8.51 -4.31
C LYS A 34 -3.34 8.91 -5.78
N THR A 35 -3.31 7.93 -6.68
CA THR A 35 -3.32 8.14 -8.13
C THR A 35 -4.55 8.93 -8.59
N THR A 36 -5.72 8.72 -7.96
CA THR A 36 -6.93 9.48 -8.27
C THR A 36 -6.77 10.97 -7.95
N ALA A 37 -6.10 11.33 -6.88
CA ALA A 37 -5.82 12.73 -6.54
C ALA A 37 -4.85 13.38 -7.54
N LEU A 38 -3.79 12.66 -7.97
CA LEU A 38 -2.91 13.11 -9.05
C LEU A 38 -3.71 13.31 -10.36
N GLN A 39 -4.60 12.39 -10.68
CA GLN A 39 -5.47 12.48 -11.85
C GLN A 39 -6.48 13.64 -11.77
N ALA A 40 -6.95 14.01 -10.58
CA ALA A 40 -7.80 15.18 -10.41
C ALA A 40 -7.04 16.48 -10.76
N LEU A 41 -5.78 16.62 -10.33
CA LEU A 41 -4.90 17.72 -10.73
C LEU A 41 -4.67 17.75 -12.25
N ALA A 42 -4.44 16.58 -12.85
CA ALA A 42 -4.27 16.47 -14.30
C ALA A 42 -5.56 16.86 -15.06
N LEU A 43 -6.74 16.45 -14.59
CA LEU A 43 -8.04 16.85 -15.19
C LEU A 43 -8.28 18.35 -15.06
N TRP A 44 -7.99 18.92 -13.89
CA TRP A 44 -8.10 20.36 -13.68
C TRP A 44 -7.20 21.13 -14.68
N ASN A 45 -5.95 20.67 -14.85
CA ASN A 45 -5.02 21.29 -15.82
C ASN A 45 -5.53 21.21 -17.27
N VAL A 46 -6.06 20.05 -17.69
CA VAL A 46 -6.68 19.92 -19.02
C VAL A 46 -7.84 20.88 -19.17
N GLY A 47 -8.70 21.00 -18.15
CA GLY A 47 -9.80 21.96 -18.12
C GLY A 47 -9.33 23.39 -18.28
N LEU A 48 -8.31 23.81 -17.54
CA LEU A 48 -7.71 25.14 -17.59
C LEU A 48 -7.12 25.46 -18.98
N GLN A 49 -6.32 24.53 -19.52
CA GLN A 49 -5.70 24.73 -20.84
C GLN A 49 -6.77 24.87 -21.95
N LYS A 50 -7.74 23.95 -21.99
CA LYS A 50 -8.82 23.98 -23.00
C LYS A 50 -9.72 25.21 -22.85
N TRP A 51 -9.95 25.67 -21.63
CA TRP A 51 -10.68 26.91 -21.36
C TRP A 51 -9.92 28.11 -21.89
N ASN A 52 -8.62 28.24 -21.56
CA ASN A 52 -7.79 29.35 -22.01
C ASN A 52 -7.64 29.38 -23.54
N GLU A 53 -7.31 28.25 -24.20
CA GLU A 53 -7.21 28.13 -25.64
C GLU A 53 -8.47 28.66 -26.34
N ARG A 54 -9.66 28.36 -25.82
CA ARG A 54 -10.94 28.74 -26.45
C ARG A 54 -11.34 30.18 -26.17
N ARG A 55 -10.91 30.73 -25.02
CA ARG A 55 -11.31 32.07 -24.56
C ARG A 55 -10.25 33.14 -24.82
N GLU A 56 -9.06 32.76 -25.21
CA GLU A 56 -7.96 33.69 -25.50
C GLU A 56 -8.41 34.77 -26.50
N GLY A 57 -8.23 36.06 -26.10
CA GLY A 57 -8.62 37.23 -26.89
C GLY A 57 -10.14 37.49 -27.02
N LYS A 58 -11.02 36.74 -26.32
CA LYS A 58 -12.47 36.91 -26.40
C LYS A 58 -13.05 37.54 -25.13
N THR A 59 -13.63 38.72 -25.25
CA THR A 59 -14.31 39.46 -24.19
C THR A 59 -15.82 39.21 -24.10
N SER A 60 -16.42 38.57 -25.13
CA SER A 60 -17.86 38.34 -25.20
C SER A 60 -18.35 37.31 -24.17
N PRO A 61 -19.56 37.48 -23.58
CA PRO A 61 -20.16 36.51 -22.68
C PRO A 61 -20.26 35.13 -23.32
N GLU A 62 -20.14 34.08 -22.52
CA GLU A 62 -20.24 32.70 -22.98
C GLU A 62 -21.68 32.36 -23.36
N LYS A 63 -21.92 32.03 -24.65
CA LYS A 63 -23.26 31.66 -25.17
C LYS A 63 -23.53 30.15 -25.12
N ARG A 64 -22.57 29.31 -24.72
CA ARG A 64 -22.68 27.83 -24.71
C ARG A 64 -22.29 27.24 -23.35
N PRO A 65 -22.75 26.02 -23.04
CA PRO A 65 -22.61 25.40 -21.71
C PRO A 65 -21.19 25.01 -21.32
N GLY A 66 -20.15 25.50 -22.03
CA GLY A 66 -18.75 25.25 -21.66
C GLY A 66 -17.89 24.82 -22.86
N VAL A 67 -16.63 24.49 -22.57
CA VAL A 67 -15.66 23.95 -23.53
C VAL A 67 -15.77 22.43 -23.53
N THR A 68 -15.88 21.84 -24.73
CA THR A 68 -15.90 20.38 -24.86
C THR A 68 -14.50 19.82 -24.69
N ILE A 69 -14.37 18.81 -23.85
CA ILE A 69 -13.19 17.98 -23.67
C ILE A 69 -13.52 16.58 -24.18
N ASN A 70 -12.72 16.05 -25.09
CA ASN A 70 -12.84 14.67 -25.54
C ASN A 70 -12.00 13.77 -24.62
N ARG A 71 -12.42 12.51 -24.41
CA ARG A 71 -11.65 11.56 -23.60
C ARG A 71 -10.23 11.35 -24.14
N ARG A 72 -10.00 11.56 -25.44
CA ARG A 72 -8.66 11.50 -26.07
C ARG A 72 -7.75 12.66 -25.67
N ASP A 73 -8.28 13.75 -25.14
CA ASP A 73 -7.50 14.86 -24.57
C ASP A 73 -6.94 14.51 -23.17
N LEU A 74 -7.45 13.43 -22.53
CA LEU A 74 -7.11 13.00 -21.18
C LEU A 74 -5.86 12.09 -21.16
N ILE A 75 -4.73 12.62 -21.59
CA ILE A 75 -3.49 11.84 -21.72
C ILE A 75 -3.08 11.17 -20.40
N ALA A 76 -3.10 11.91 -19.29
CA ALA A 76 -2.72 11.39 -17.97
C ALA A 76 -3.84 10.59 -17.26
N ILE A 77 -5.03 10.49 -17.85
CA ILE A 77 -6.21 9.83 -17.27
C ILE A 77 -6.88 8.97 -18.34
N PRO A 78 -6.22 7.95 -18.86
CA PRO A 78 -6.80 7.13 -19.93
C PRO A 78 -8.04 6.40 -19.41
N VAL A 79 -9.21 6.73 -19.98
CA VAL A 79 -10.48 6.08 -19.66
C VAL A 79 -11.17 5.65 -20.96
N PRO A 80 -11.73 4.44 -21.05
CA PRO A 80 -12.46 3.98 -22.23
C PRO A 80 -13.83 4.67 -22.39
N ASP A 81 -14.40 5.20 -21.30
CA ASP A 81 -15.68 5.89 -21.23
C ASP A 81 -15.56 7.09 -20.28
N ALA A 82 -16.07 8.25 -20.67
CA ALA A 82 -16.03 9.47 -19.87
C ALA A 82 -16.79 9.34 -18.53
N SER A 83 -17.84 8.50 -18.46
CA SER A 83 -18.62 8.26 -17.22
C SER A 83 -17.76 7.70 -16.07
N LEU A 84 -16.64 7.03 -16.39
CA LEU A 84 -15.67 6.49 -15.42
C LEU A 84 -14.96 7.57 -14.59
N LEU A 85 -15.07 8.84 -14.97
CA LEU A 85 -14.58 9.96 -14.16
C LEU A 85 -15.55 10.31 -13.03
N TRP A 86 -16.83 9.94 -13.11
CA TRP A 86 -17.84 10.22 -12.08
C TRP A 86 -17.88 9.15 -11.00
N ARG A 87 -18.09 9.58 -9.78
CA ARG A 87 -18.21 8.66 -8.65
C ARG A 87 -19.37 7.69 -8.87
N LYS A 88 -19.10 6.38 -8.70
CA LYS A 88 -20.08 5.30 -8.88
C LYS A 88 -20.78 5.32 -10.25
N LEU A 89 -20.14 5.89 -11.28
CA LEU A 89 -20.72 6.08 -12.63
C LEU A 89 -22.00 6.94 -12.63
N HIS A 90 -22.21 7.71 -11.57
CA HIS A 90 -23.44 8.46 -11.36
C HIS A 90 -23.36 9.82 -12.05
N VAL A 91 -23.78 9.89 -13.32
CA VAL A 91 -23.69 11.09 -14.17
C VAL A 91 -24.96 11.93 -14.16
N ARG A 92 -26.12 11.39 -13.71
CA ARG A 92 -27.42 12.07 -13.73
C ARG A 92 -28.29 11.67 -12.54
N ASP A 93 -28.93 12.66 -11.92
CA ASP A 93 -29.99 12.51 -10.94
C ASP A 93 -31.35 12.79 -11.55
N VAL A 94 -32.34 12.00 -11.16
CA VAL A 94 -33.75 12.26 -11.51
C VAL A 94 -34.49 12.69 -10.26
N ARG A 95 -34.89 13.97 -10.21
CA ARG A 95 -35.71 14.52 -9.12
C ARG A 95 -37.13 14.77 -9.61
N ARG A 96 -38.12 14.51 -8.79
CA ARG A 96 -39.51 14.90 -9.08
C ARG A 96 -39.76 16.32 -8.59
N VAL A 97 -40.04 17.25 -9.52
CA VAL A 97 -40.38 18.64 -9.23
C VAL A 97 -41.74 18.89 -9.84
N ASN A 98 -42.69 19.36 -9.03
CA ASN A 98 -44.09 19.66 -9.43
C ASN A 98 -44.80 18.49 -10.16
N GLY A 99 -44.55 17.24 -9.73
CA GLY A 99 -45.22 16.04 -10.27
C GLY A 99 -44.55 15.44 -11.52
N GLY A 100 -43.54 16.09 -12.12
CA GLY A 100 -42.80 15.60 -13.29
C GLY A 100 -41.36 15.23 -12.95
N PRO A 101 -40.75 14.24 -13.67
CA PRO A 101 -39.33 13.93 -13.53
C PRO A 101 -38.48 15.03 -14.17
N VAL A 102 -37.56 15.61 -13.39
CA VAL A 102 -36.53 16.55 -13.87
C VAL A 102 -35.19 15.87 -13.74
N THR A 103 -34.51 15.68 -14.85
CA THR A 103 -33.14 15.12 -14.89
C THR A 103 -32.12 16.24 -14.71
N GLN A 104 -31.28 16.10 -13.69
CA GLN A 104 -30.17 17.02 -13.42
C GLN A 104 -28.84 16.28 -13.57
N ASN A 105 -27.87 16.87 -14.27
CA ASN A 105 -26.52 16.29 -14.34
C ASN A 105 -25.82 16.39 -13.00
N VAL A 106 -25.20 15.29 -12.58
CA VAL A 106 -24.23 15.26 -11.48
C VAL A 106 -22.90 15.75 -12.04
N ARG A 107 -22.24 16.67 -11.34
CA ARG A 107 -21.00 17.29 -11.81
C ARG A 107 -19.82 16.78 -11.02
N VAL A 108 -18.68 16.78 -11.67
CA VAL A 108 -17.38 16.70 -11.01
C VAL A 108 -16.87 18.11 -10.83
N ASP A 109 -16.56 18.50 -9.60
CA ASP A 109 -15.99 19.81 -9.29
C ASP A 109 -14.54 19.62 -8.78
N ILE A 110 -13.61 20.38 -9.36
CA ILE A 110 -12.20 20.38 -8.94
C ILE A 110 -11.74 21.83 -8.80
N THR A 111 -11.28 22.19 -7.59
CA THR A 111 -10.75 23.51 -7.30
C THR A 111 -9.31 23.39 -6.82
N VAL A 112 -8.45 24.23 -7.36
CA VAL A 112 -7.04 24.32 -6.98
C VAL A 112 -6.75 25.74 -6.51
N ASP A 113 -6.10 25.86 -5.35
CA ASP A 113 -5.57 27.11 -4.86
C ASP A 113 -4.04 27.12 -5.07
N GLY A 114 -3.48 28.27 -5.32
CA GLY A 114 -2.05 28.39 -5.55
C GLY A 114 -1.52 29.80 -5.29
N VAL A 115 -0.19 29.90 -5.35
CA VAL A 115 0.55 31.15 -5.24
C VAL A 115 1.53 31.25 -6.42
N THR A 116 1.45 32.34 -7.18
CA THR A 116 2.35 32.64 -8.30
C THR A 116 2.89 34.05 -8.12
N THR A 117 4.21 34.21 -8.11
CA THR A 117 4.89 35.53 -7.89
C THR A 117 4.39 36.31 -6.67
N GLY A 118 4.03 35.61 -5.58
CA GLY A 118 3.48 36.18 -4.35
C GLY A 118 1.98 36.46 -4.34
N ASN A 119 1.27 36.29 -5.47
CA ASN A 119 -0.17 36.47 -5.58
C ASN A 119 -0.88 35.14 -5.28
N VAL A 120 -1.80 35.15 -4.31
CA VAL A 120 -2.68 34.03 -4.00
C VAL A 120 -3.84 34.00 -4.99
N TRP A 121 -4.13 32.84 -5.54
CA TRP A 121 -5.24 32.64 -6.46
C TRP A 121 -5.99 31.35 -6.16
N SER A 122 -7.24 31.29 -6.58
CA SER A 122 -8.09 30.10 -6.54
C SER A 122 -8.80 29.95 -7.89
N CYS A 123 -8.78 28.75 -8.45
CA CYS A 123 -9.37 28.46 -9.75
C CYS A 123 -10.07 27.10 -9.72
N GLY A 124 -11.37 27.09 -9.94
CA GLY A 124 -12.20 25.88 -9.96
C GLY A 124 -12.87 25.63 -11.29
N PHE A 125 -12.98 24.37 -11.66
CA PHE A 125 -13.74 23.91 -12.81
C PHE A 125 -14.79 22.89 -12.41
N GLU A 126 -15.96 22.98 -13.06
CA GLU A 126 -16.99 21.96 -13.04
C GLU A 126 -17.00 21.21 -14.39
N PHE A 127 -17.18 19.90 -14.31
CA PHE A 127 -17.24 19.02 -15.46
C PHE A 127 -18.62 18.38 -15.54
N ASP A 128 -19.25 18.48 -16.71
CA ASP A 128 -20.60 18.03 -16.99
C ASP A 128 -20.58 16.91 -18.04
N TYR A 129 -21.13 15.74 -17.73
CA TYR A 129 -21.19 14.61 -18.66
C TYR A 129 -22.05 14.91 -19.88
N ALA A 130 -21.54 14.66 -21.07
CA ALA A 130 -22.28 14.73 -22.31
C ALA A 130 -22.60 13.34 -22.88
N ASN A 131 -21.56 12.54 -23.15
CA ASN A 131 -21.66 11.17 -23.67
C ASN A 131 -20.34 10.41 -23.35
N GLU A 132 -20.25 9.15 -23.78
CA GLU A 132 -19.09 8.26 -23.54
C GLU A 132 -17.76 8.83 -24.04
N GLU A 133 -17.79 9.67 -25.12
CA GLU A 133 -16.59 10.23 -25.76
C GLU A 133 -16.24 11.63 -25.27
N SER A 134 -17.18 12.36 -24.61
CA SER A 134 -16.96 13.76 -24.29
C SER A 134 -17.76 14.26 -23.09
N PHE A 135 -17.26 15.34 -22.50
CA PHE A 135 -17.90 16.10 -21.44
C PHE A 135 -17.57 17.59 -21.58
N TYR A 136 -18.31 18.44 -20.87
CA TYR A 136 -18.11 19.88 -20.89
C TYR A 136 -17.34 20.34 -19.66
N CYS A 137 -16.43 21.31 -19.85
CA CYS A 137 -15.69 21.99 -18.80
C CYS A 137 -16.06 23.48 -18.79
N ARG A 138 -16.24 24.04 -17.59
CA ARG A 138 -16.47 25.48 -17.39
C ARG A 138 -16.01 25.91 -15.99
N PRO A 139 -15.74 27.20 -15.76
CA PRO A 139 -15.42 27.68 -14.41
C PRO A 139 -16.51 27.32 -13.42
N LEU A 140 -16.09 26.97 -12.20
CA LEU A 140 -16.98 26.51 -11.13
C LEU A 140 -18.05 27.58 -10.83
N ARG A 141 -19.28 27.14 -10.59
CA ARG A 141 -20.38 28.02 -10.14
C ARG A 141 -20.17 28.38 -8.67
N LEU A 142 -20.53 29.63 -8.32
CA LEU A 142 -20.53 30.14 -6.97
C LEU A 142 -21.91 30.08 -6.30
N SER A 143 -22.98 29.81 -7.08
CA SER A 143 -24.35 29.63 -6.58
C SER A 143 -25.11 28.58 -7.38
N GLU A 144 -26.23 28.08 -6.86
CA GLU A 144 -27.12 27.11 -7.53
C GLU A 144 -28.26 27.78 -8.35
N ASP A 145 -28.14 29.06 -8.63
CA ASP A 145 -29.13 29.83 -9.42
C ASP A 145 -29.18 29.37 -10.89
N LYS A 146 -30.25 29.74 -11.61
CA LYS A 146 -30.38 29.45 -13.03
C LYS A 146 -29.27 30.05 -13.90
N ASN A 147 -28.75 31.25 -13.50
CA ASN A 147 -27.61 31.92 -14.12
C ASN A 147 -26.56 32.20 -13.03
N PRO A 148 -25.82 31.18 -12.59
CA PRO A 148 -24.89 31.33 -11.47
C PRO A 148 -23.71 32.22 -11.86
N GLN A 149 -23.29 33.07 -10.91
CA GLN A 149 -21.97 33.68 -11.00
C GLN A 149 -20.91 32.57 -11.00
N ARG A 150 -19.90 32.74 -11.84
CA ARG A 150 -18.82 31.77 -12.00
C ARG A 150 -17.53 32.27 -11.39
N MET A 151 -16.75 31.31 -10.90
CA MET A 151 -15.42 31.57 -10.38
C MET A 151 -14.54 32.17 -11.46
N PRO A 152 -13.74 33.22 -11.17
CA PRO A 152 -12.80 33.79 -12.13
C PRO A 152 -11.72 32.76 -12.48
N VAL A 153 -11.17 32.84 -13.68
CA VAL A 153 -9.99 32.07 -14.10
C VAL A 153 -8.81 33.03 -14.12
N PRO A 154 -7.96 33.05 -13.07
CA PRO A 154 -6.83 33.96 -12.95
C PRO A 154 -5.76 33.65 -14.00
N ALA A 155 -5.09 34.69 -14.53
CA ALA A 155 -3.99 34.53 -15.47
C ALA A 155 -2.83 33.73 -14.85
N GLU A 156 -2.58 33.95 -13.56
CA GLU A 156 -1.56 33.27 -12.76
C GLU A 156 -1.75 31.75 -12.72
N ALA A 157 -2.99 31.27 -12.71
CA ALA A 157 -3.28 29.85 -12.81
C ALA A 157 -2.83 29.28 -14.17
N GLY A 158 -3.00 30.06 -15.27
CA GLY A 158 -2.58 29.69 -16.62
C GLY A 158 -1.09 29.55 -16.83
N GLU A 159 -0.27 30.18 -15.95
CA GLU A 159 1.20 30.05 -15.98
C GLU A 159 1.70 28.73 -15.40
N THR A 160 0.83 27.99 -14.67
CA THR A 160 1.19 26.73 -14.04
C THR A 160 1.33 25.62 -15.08
N ARG A 161 2.50 25.00 -15.13
CA ARG A 161 2.78 23.86 -15.99
C ARG A 161 2.75 22.57 -15.19
N PHE A 162 2.30 21.49 -15.81
CA PHE A 162 2.24 20.18 -15.20
C PHE A 162 3.01 19.16 -16.03
N ALA A 163 3.68 18.24 -15.34
CA ALA A 163 4.30 17.08 -15.94
C ALA A 163 3.92 15.83 -15.11
N PHE A 164 3.27 14.86 -15.74
CA PHE A 164 2.83 13.62 -15.11
C PHE A 164 3.77 12.49 -15.51
N LEU A 165 4.21 11.70 -14.53
CA LEU A 165 5.03 10.51 -14.75
C LEU A 165 4.40 9.32 -14.01
N PRO A 166 3.88 8.32 -14.75
CA PRO A 166 3.42 7.06 -14.18
C PRO A 166 4.60 6.13 -13.83
N PRO A 167 4.35 5.02 -13.12
CA PRO A 167 5.37 4.01 -12.84
C PRO A 167 6.02 3.47 -14.12
N MET A 168 7.29 3.07 -14.03
CA MET A 168 7.99 2.51 -15.19
C MET A 168 7.44 1.14 -15.58
N SER A 169 7.08 0.99 -16.85
CA SER A 169 6.58 -0.27 -17.43
C SER A 169 7.67 -1.22 -17.95
N GLY A 170 8.93 -0.82 -17.84
CA GLY A 170 10.10 -1.55 -18.35
C GLY A 170 10.87 -0.75 -19.40
N LEU A 171 11.68 -1.41 -20.24
CA LEU A 171 12.40 -0.80 -21.35
C LEU A 171 12.17 -1.60 -22.63
N ALA A 172 11.79 -0.93 -23.70
CA ALA A 172 11.65 -1.55 -25.02
C ALA A 172 13.04 -1.90 -25.59
N ALA A 173 13.11 -2.98 -26.37
CA ALA A 173 14.36 -3.39 -27.02
C ALA A 173 14.84 -2.33 -28.02
N THR A 174 13.91 -1.74 -28.76
CA THR A 174 14.15 -0.63 -29.71
C THR A 174 13.25 0.53 -29.37
N GLU A 175 13.74 1.75 -29.54
CA GLU A 175 13.00 2.97 -29.23
C GLU A 175 13.14 3.95 -30.41
N PRO A 176 12.07 4.12 -31.22
CA PRO A 176 12.05 5.11 -32.29
C PRO A 176 12.21 6.53 -31.74
N LYS A 177 12.78 7.45 -32.54
CA LYS A 177 12.78 8.87 -32.19
C LYS A 177 11.38 9.43 -32.32
N TRP A 178 10.85 9.97 -31.20
CA TRP A 178 9.53 10.57 -31.12
C TRP A 178 9.59 12.09 -30.97
N GLU A 179 8.60 12.77 -31.51
CA GLU A 179 8.37 14.19 -31.22
C GLU A 179 7.81 14.37 -29.79
N SER A 180 8.07 15.55 -29.18
CA SER A 180 7.69 15.83 -27.79
C SER A 180 6.21 15.58 -27.49
N GLY A 181 5.31 15.91 -28.42
CA GLY A 181 3.87 15.63 -28.28
C GLY A 181 3.57 14.13 -28.16
N ARG A 182 4.24 13.29 -28.95
CA ARG A 182 4.06 11.83 -28.88
C ARG A 182 4.65 11.24 -27.62
N ILE A 183 5.80 11.76 -27.15
CA ILE A 183 6.41 11.37 -25.87
C ILE A 183 5.42 11.60 -24.71
N ASN A 184 4.77 12.77 -24.65
CA ASN A 184 3.77 13.08 -23.63
C ASN A 184 2.57 12.12 -23.67
N VAL A 185 2.09 11.77 -24.88
CA VAL A 185 1.02 10.77 -25.04
C VAL A 185 1.44 9.41 -24.49
N LEU A 186 2.62 8.91 -24.85
CA LEU A 186 3.14 7.63 -24.41
C LEU A 186 3.35 7.59 -22.87
N LEU A 187 3.83 8.68 -22.28
CA LEU A 187 3.93 8.82 -20.82
C LEU A 187 2.55 8.72 -20.16
N GLY A 188 1.58 9.45 -20.67
CA GLY A 188 0.21 9.42 -20.14
C GLY A 188 -0.48 8.06 -20.25
N GLU A 189 -0.19 7.31 -21.34
CA GLU A 189 -0.65 5.94 -21.54
C GLU A 189 0.10 4.90 -20.67
N GLY A 190 1.07 5.32 -19.86
CA GLY A 190 1.91 4.42 -19.04
C GLY A 190 2.96 3.65 -19.84
N GLN A 191 3.20 4.04 -21.10
CA GLN A 191 4.18 3.38 -21.99
C GLN A 191 5.59 3.95 -21.81
N THR A 192 6.03 4.07 -20.57
CA THR A 192 7.34 4.65 -20.18
C THR A 192 8.52 3.88 -20.78
N ALA A 193 8.34 2.59 -21.08
CA ALA A 193 9.32 1.76 -21.75
C ALA A 193 9.76 2.26 -23.13
N GLN A 194 8.93 3.07 -23.80
CA GLN A 194 9.15 3.52 -25.17
C GLN A 194 9.69 4.96 -25.25
N VAL A 195 9.99 5.61 -24.13
CA VAL A 195 10.34 7.04 -24.11
C VAL A 195 11.62 7.35 -23.33
N LEU A 196 12.22 6.39 -22.64
CA LEU A 196 13.38 6.65 -21.78
C LEU A 196 14.59 7.18 -22.57
N ARG A 197 14.94 6.54 -23.69
CA ARG A 197 16.05 7.00 -24.53
C ARG A 197 15.72 8.34 -25.20
N ASN A 198 14.46 8.56 -25.54
CA ASN A 198 13.98 9.86 -26.06
C ASN A 198 14.14 10.98 -25.03
N LEU A 199 13.78 10.75 -23.76
CA LEU A 199 13.98 11.73 -22.70
C LEU A 199 15.47 12.04 -22.48
N CYS A 200 16.32 11.01 -22.46
CA CYS A 200 17.77 11.19 -22.41
C CYS A 200 18.28 12.03 -23.59
N HIS A 201 17.79 11.74 -24.80
CA HIS A 201 18.16 12.47 -26.01
C HIS A 201 17.70 13.92 -25.98
N GLN A 202 16.48 14.19 -25.47
CA GLN A 202 15.96 15.55 -25.33
C GLN A 202 16.84 16.42 -24.43
N ILE A 203 17.25 15.92 -23.24
CA ILE A 203 18.12 16.70 -22.35
C ILE A 203 19.56 16.81 -22.89
N TYR A 204 20.01 15.82 -23.69
CA TYR A 204 21.31 15.87 -24.32
C TYR A 204 21.38 16.88 -25.47
N GLU A 205 20.28 17.10 -26.23
CA GLU A 205 20.19 18.07 -27.32
C GLU A 205 19.84 19.51 -26.90
N GLN A 206 19.60 19.79 -25.60
CA GLN A 206 19.30 21.15 -25.13
C GLN A 206 20.49 22.09 -25.39
N PRO A 207 20.24 23.42 -25.56
CA PRO A 207 21.28 24.42 -25.91
C PRO A 207 22.42 24.51 -24.88
N ASP A 208 22.16 24.20 -23.62
CA ASP A 208 23.20 23.98 -22.61
C ASP A 208 23.17 22.54 -22.09
N PRO A 209 23.47 21.58 -22.99
CA PRO A 209 23.29 20.15 -22.70
C PRO A 209 24.28 19.65 -21.65
N LYS A 210 25.33 20.42 -21.40
CA LYS A 210 26.45 19.97 -20.56
C LYS A 210 26.13 20.00 -19.08
N SER A 211 25.13 20.76 -18.63
CA SER A 211 24.78 20.86 -17.21
C SER A 211 23.79 19.77 -16.80
N ALA A 212 22.60 19.69 -17.40
CA ALA A 212 21.56 18.70 -17.05
C ALA A 212 22.02 17.25 -17.31
N TRP A 213 22.55 16.95 -18.49
CA TRP A 213 23.06 15.64 -18.83
C TRP A 213 24.19 15.18 -17.90
N LYS A 214 25.15 16.08 -17.59
CA LYS A 214 26.23 15.79 -16.65
C LYS A 214 25.73 15.45 -15.25
N GLU A 215 24.75 16.18 -14.74
CA GLU A 215 24.20 15.93 -13.41
C GLU A 215 23.44 14.57 -13.37
N VAL A 216 22.73 14.22 -14.44
CA VAL A 216 22.13 12.88 -14.59
C VAL A 216 23.21 11.80 -14.59
N CYS A 217 24.27 11.95 -15.40
CA CYS A 217 25.36 10.99 -15.45
C CYS A 217 26.04 10.81 -14.09
N LYS A 218 26.36 11.91 -13.41
CA LYS A 218 26.97 11.92 -12.08
C LYS A 218 26.09 11.24 -11.03
N SER A 219 24.78 11.50 -11.05
CA SER A 219 23.84 10.87 -10.13
C SER A 219 23.74 9.36 -10.35
N ILE A 220 23.64 8.91 -11.61
CA ILE A 220 23.60 7.49 -11.95
C ILE A 220 24.92 6.79 -11.60
N GLU A 221 26.05 7.40 -11.89
CA GLU A 221 27.36 6.87 -11.55
C GLU A 221 27.51 6.74 -10.02
N SER A 222 27.16 7.78 -9.27
CA SER A 222 27.23 7.76 -7.80
C SER A 222 26.32 6.69 -7.19
N LEU A 223 25.08 6.55 -7.69
CA LEU A 223 24.12 5.62 -7.14
C LEU A 223 24.37 4.15 -7.56
N PHE A 224 24.72 3.92 -8.82
CA PHE A 224 24.77 2.57 -9.39
C PHE A 224 26.17 2.14 -9.83
N GLY A 225 27.14 3.07 -9.91
CA GLY A 225 28.48 2.81 -10.45
C GLY A 225 28.43 2.51 -11.96
N ALA A 226 27.46 3.07 -12.66
CA ALA A 226 27.26 2.92 -14.10
C ALA A 226 27.56 4.24 -14.81
N GLU A 227 28.51 4.23 -15.75
CA GLU A 227 28.88 5.38 -16.57
C GLU A 227 28.02 5.41 -17.83
N LEU A 228 27.05 6.34 -17.87
CA LEU A 228 26.15 6.50 -19.03
C LEU A 228 26.92 7.05 -20.23
N GLN A 229 26.70 6.48 -21.42
CA GLN A 229 27.17 7.03 -22.67
C GLN A 229 26.10 7.92 -23.32
N PRO A 230 26.49 8.94 -24.10
CA PRO A 230 25.53 9.80 -24.79
C PRO A 230 24.56 9.02 -25.66
N PRO A 231 23.24 9.37 -25.65
CA PRO A 231 22.28 8.75 -26.54
C PRO A 231 22.59 9.08 -28.00
N GLN A 232 22.45 8.10 -28.88
CA GLN A 232 22.74 8.23 -30.30
C GLN A 232 21.52 7.98 -31.16
N PHE A 233 21.18 8.95 -32.01
CA PHE A 233 20.13 8.77 -33.02
C PHE A 233 20.72 8.13 -34.28
N ILE A 234 20.27 6.92 -34.61
CA ILE A 234 20.66 6.18 -35.80
C ILE A 234 19.65 6.47 -36.92
N LYS A 235 20.03 7.39 -37.83
CA LYS A 235 19.14 7.90 -38.88
C LYS A 235 18.58 6.80 -39.80
N GLU A 236 19.43 5.81 -40.14
CA GLU A 236 19.10 4.71 -41.05
C GLU A 236 17.98 3.81 -40.50
N ARG A 237 17.89 3.72 -39.17
CA ARG A 237 16.87 2.91 -38.46
C ARG A 237 15.78 3.75 -37.83
N GLY A 238 15.96 5.07 -37.75
CA GLY A 238 15.02 5.97 -37.10
C GLY A 238 14.89 5.77 -35.59
N GLU A 239 15.88 5.14 -34.95
CA GLU A 239 15.85 4.75 -33.53
C GLU A 239 16.94 5.44 -32.71
N ILE A 240 16.70 5.56 -31.41
CA ILE A 240 17.68 6.05 -30.42
C ILE A 240 18.27 4.84 -29.71
N THR A 241 19.60 4.74 -29.70
CA THR A 241 20.36 3.75 -28.93
C THR A 241 21.07 4.43 -27.76
N MET A 242 21.27 3.70 -26.68
CA MET A 242 21.97 4.18 -25.50
C MET A 242 22.68 3.02 -24.81
N THR A 243 23.93 3.25 -24.43
CA THR A 243 24.75 2.28 -23.71
C THR A 243 25.28 2.85 -22.40
N TYR A 244 25.75 1.99 -21.55
CA TYR A 244 26.45 2.36 -20.32
C TYR A 244 27.62 1.41 -20.07
N ARG A 245 28.65 1.89 -19.36
CA ARG A 245 29.78 1.09 -18.90
C ARG A 245 29.51 0.67 -17.45
N ASP A 246 29.55 -0.62 -17.19
CA ASP A 246 29.38 -1.15 -15.84
C ASP A 246 30.68 -1.04 -15.00
N ARG A 247 30.59 -1.45 -13.71
CA ARG A 247 31.77 -1.45 -12.81
C ARG A 247 32.92 -2.32 -13.27
N SER A 248 32.69 -3.31 -14.12
CA SER A 248 33.71 -4.17 -14.69
C SER A 248 34.38 -3.56 -15.94
N GLY A 249 33.88 -2.41 -16.41
CA GLY A 249 34.34 -1.72 -17.62
C GLY A 249 33.66 -2.25 -18.89
N CYS A 250 32.67 -3.15 -18.79
CA CYS A 250 31.95 -3.70 -19.94
C CYS A 250 30.92 -2.68 -20.46
N LEU A 251 30.94 -2.48 -21.80
CA LEU A 251 29.96 -1.62 -22.46
C LEU A 251 28.69 -2.43 -22.79
N LEU A 252 27.55 -2.07 -22.17
CA LEU A 252 26.29 -2.77 -22.28
C LEU A 252 25.21 -1.84 -22.83
N ASP A 253 24.21 -2.38 -23.53
CA ASP A 253 22.99 -1.63 -23.88
C ASP A 253 22.17 -1.32 -22.63
N LEU A 254 21.48 -0.18 -22.61
CA LEU A 254 20.66 0.26 -21.49
C LEU A 254 19.58 -0.78 -21.09
N SER A 255 19.13 -1.62 -22.02
CA SER A 255 18.19 -2.71 -21.72
C SER A 255 18.77 -3.79 -20.81
N CYS A 256 20.09 -3.90 -20.69
CA CYS A 256 20.77 -4.80 -19.77
C CYS A 256 20.86 -4.25 -18.34
N ALA A 257 20.51 -2.98 -18.13
CA ALA A 257 20.54 -2.37 -16.81
C ALA A 257 19.40 -2.89 -15.93
N GLY A 258 19.65 -2.99 -14.63
CA GLY A 258 18.62 -3.32 -13.65
C GLY A 258 17.49 -2.29 -13.63
N ARG A 259 16.27 -2.72 -13.32
CA ARG A 259 15.08 -1.86 -13.32
C ARG A 259 15.21 -0.63 -12.42
N GLY A 260 15.90 -0.75 -11.28
CA GLY A 260 16.14 0.39 -10.38
C GLY A 260 16.97 1.50 -11.05
N LEU A 261 17.99 1.17 -11.83
CA LEU A 261 18.75 2.15 -12.61
C LEU A 261 17.85 2.80 -13.69
N GLN A 262 17.10 1.99 -14.43
CA GLN A 262 16.21 2.48 -15.48
C GLN A 262 15.12 3.42 -14.91
N GLN A 263 14.50 3.06 -13.77
CA GLN A 263 13.53 3.89 -13.07
C GLN A 263 14.14 5.23 -12.61
N THR A 264 15.33 5.18 -12.00
CA THR A 264 16.02 6.39 -11.54
C THR A 264 16.37 7.30 -12.72
N LEU A 265 16.87 6.72 -13.81
CA LEU A 265 17.19 7.47 -15.03
C LEU A 265 15.93 8.12 -15.62
N LEU A 266 14.80 7.41 -15.64
CA LEU A 266 13.52 7.94 -16.11
C LEU A 266 13.07 9.13 -15.26
N LEU A 267 13.13 9.02 -13.93
CA LEU A 267 12.77 10.08 -13.00
C LEU A 267 13.64 11.33 -13.19
N LEU A 268 14.96 11.16 -13.19
CA LEU A 268 15.89 12.29 -13.35
C LEU A 268 15.75 12.97 -14.72
N THR A 269 15.68 12.19 -15.80
CA THR A 269 15.51 12.77 -17.14
C THR A 269 14.18 13.50 -17.30
N HIS A 270 13.11 12.96 -16.69
CA HIS A 270 11.81 13.64 -16.70
C HIS A 270 11.85 14.97 -15.92
N LEU A 271 12.50 15.01 -14.74
CA LEU A 271 12.69 16.24 -13.98
C LEU A 271 13.45 17.28 -14.80
N TYR A 272 14.61 16.91 -15.32
CA TYR A 272 15.47 17.84 -16.08
C TYR A 272 14.84 18.30 -17.40
N ALA A 273 13.96 17.49 -18.00
CA ALA A 273 13.20 17.88 -19.19
C ALA A 273 12.06 18.87 -18.86
N ASN A 274 11.60 18.94 -17.60
CA ASN A 274 10.43 19.72 -17.18
C ASN A 274 10.75 20.66 -16.01
N PRO A 275 11.65 21.66 -16.17
CA PRO A 275 11.94 22.64 -15.10
C PRO A 275 10.75 23.58 -14.86
N LYS A 276 10.64 24.11 -13.64
CA LYS A 276 9.60 25.07 -13.20
C LYS A 276 8.18 24.55 -13.45
N THR A 277 7.94 23.28 -13.16
CA THR A 277 6.64 22.61 -13.33
C THR A 277 6.15 22.03 -12.02
N VAL A 278 4.85 21.69 -11.97
CA VAL A 278 4.27 20.80 -10.96
C VAL A 278 4.45 19.38 -11.46
N LEU A 279 5.31 18.63 -10.80
CA LEU A 279 5.64 17.23 -11.13
C LEU A 279 4.68 16.30 -10.38
N LEU A 280 3.86 15.58 -11.13
CA LEU A 280 2.97 14.56 -10.60
C LEU A 280 3.61 13.18 -10.81
N LEU A 281 4.13 12.58 -9.75
CA LEU A 281 4.88 11.32 -9.78
C LEU A 281 4.04 10.20 -9.16
N ASP A 282 3.70 9.19 -9.94
CA ASP A 282 2.99 8.02 -9.44
C ASP A 282 3.98 6.87 -9.23
N GLU A 283 4.09 6.40 -7.97
CA GLU A 283 5.01 5.35 -7.51
C GLU A 283 6.47 5.56 -7.97
N PRO A 284 7.11 6.71 -7.66
CA PRO A 284 8.50 6.97 -8.06
C PRO A 284 9.50 5.99 -7.45
N ASP A 285 9.14 5.34 -6.35
CA ASP A 285 9.89 4.33 -5.61
C ASP A 285 9.73 2.90 -6.17
N ALA A 286 8.86 2.68 -7.16
CA ALA A 286 8.66 1.37 -7.76
C ALA A 286 9.98 0.78 -8.30
N HIS A 287 10.17 -0.53 -8.10
CA HIS A 287 11.37 -1.28 -8.52
C HIS A 287 12.69 -0.89 -7.84
N LEU A 288 12.68 0.00 -6.85
CA LEU A 288 13.85 0.40 -6.11
C LEU A 288 14.06 -0.45 -4.86
N GLU A 289 15.31 -0.80 -4.58
CA GLU A 289 15.70 -1.41 -3.31
C GLU A 289 15.46 -0.42 -2.15
N VAL A 290 15.13 -0.93 -0.98
CA VAL A 290 14.83 -0.14 0.23
C VAL A 290 15.88 0.96 0.50
N LEU A 291 17.17 0.62 0.42
CA LEU A 291 18.26 1.60 0.60
C LEU A 291 18.28 2.68 -0.48
N ARG A 292 17.85 2.36 -1.71
CA ARG A 292 17.81 3.30 -2.83
C ARG A 292 16.59 4.22 -2.79
N GLN A 293 15.46 3.76 -2.28
CA GLN A 293 14.24 4.57 -2.16
C GLN A 293 14.51 5.88 -1.42
N ARG A 294 15.23 5.82 -0.29
CA ARG A 294 15.63 6.99 0.49
C ARG A 294 16.49 7.97 -0.32
N GLN A 295 17.58 7.44 -0.91
CA GLN A 295 18.54 8.27 -1.64
C GLN A 295 17.90 8.95 -2.85
N ILE A 296 17.03 8.23 -3.55
CA ILE A 296 16.37 8.72 -4.75
C ILE A 296 15.30 9.75 -4.38
N TYR A 297 14.52 9.52 -3.31
CA TYR A 297 13.55 10.51 -2.85
C TYR A 297 14.23 11.84 -2.48
N GLN A 298 15.32 11.81 -1.72
CA GLN A 298 16.13 13.00 -1.39
C GLN A 298 16.62 13.70 -2.65
N LEU A 299 17.23 12.95 -3.58
CA LEU A 299 17.75 13.49 -4.84
C LEU A 299 16.64 14.14 -5.67
N LEU A 300 15.46 13.52 -5.76
CA LEU A 300 14.32 14.06 -6.52
C LEU A 300 13.82 15.39 -5.93
N THR A 301 13.67 15.47 -4.61
CA THR A 301 13.19 16.68 -3.94
C THR A 301 14.23 17.80 -3.99
N ASP A 302 15.52 17.49 -3.88
CA ASP A 302 16.61 18.46 -3.98
C ASP A 302 16.70 19.04 -5.40
N VAL A 303 16.75 18.17 -6.43
CA VAL A 303 16.78 18.61 -7.84
C VAL A 303 15.53 19.42 -8.20
N ALA A 304 14.34 18.99 -7.76
CA ALA A 304 13.11 19.72 -8.01
C ALA A 304 13.14 21.13 -7.37
N SER A 305 13.63 21.23 -6.15
CA SER A 305 13.80 22.51 -5.45
C SER A 305 14.76 23.45 -6.19
N GLU A 306 15.92 22.94 -6.62
CA GLU A 306 16.92 23.70 -7.38
C GLU A 306 16.36 24.21 -8.72
N GLN A 307 15.47 23.44 -9.35
CA GLN A 307 14.83 23.81 -10.61
C GLN A 307 13.58 24.68 -10.44
N GLY A 308 13.17 24.99 -9.22
CA GLY A 308 11.94 25.73 -8.92
C GLY A 308 10.67 24.95 -9.29
N SER A 309 10.72 23.62 -9.26
CA SER A 309 9.60 22.71 -9.51
C SER A 309 8.94 22.28 -8.20
N GLN A 310 7.63 22.06 -8.22
CA GLN A 310 6.86 21.46 -7.13
C GLN A 310 6.71 19.96 -7.35
N VAL A 311 6.91 19.14 -6.32
CA VAL A 311 6.74 17.69 -6.40
C VAL A 311 5.49 17.25 -5.65
N ILE A 312 4.63 16.46 -6.30
CA ILE A 312 3.51 15.77 -5.68
C ILE A 312 3.65 14.30 -6.05
N ALA A 313 4.10 13.48 -5.12
CA ALA A 313 4.39 12.07 -5.33
C ALA A 313 3.35 11.19 -4.62
N ALA A 314 2.87 10.16 -5.28
CA ALA A 314 2.08 9.10 -4.66
C ALA A 314 2.96 7.88 -4.42
N SER A 315 3.05 7.40 -3.19
CA SER A 315 3.87 6.26 -2.80
C SER A 315 3.13 5.34 -1.82
N HIS A 316 3.60 4.11 -1.70
CA HIS A 316 3.20 3.18 -0.65
C HIS A 316 4.39 2.77 0.23
N SER A 317 5.57 3.35 0.02
CA SER A 317 6.81 3.03 0.71
C SER A 317 6.90 3.69 2.09
N GLU A 318 7.12 2.89 3.12
CA GLU A 318 7.43 3.37 4.47
C GLU A 318 8.75 4.16 4.51
N VAL A 319 9.71 3.80 3.65
CA VAL A 319 11.00 4.50 3.56
C VAL A 319 10.82 5.92 3.05
N VAL A 320 9.97 6.10 2.04
CA VAL A 320 9.62 7.43 1.51
C VAL A 320 8.84 8.22 2.55
N LEU A 321 7.90 7.59 3.26
CA LEU A 321 7.17 8.21 4.37
C LEU A 321 8.13 8.74 5.44
N ASN A 322 9.04 7.88 5.92
CA ASN A 322 9.97 8.23 6.98
C ASN A 322 10.90 9.38 6.58
N GLU A 323 11.28 9.45 5.31
CA GLU A 323 12.12 10.52 4.79
C GLU A 323 11.35 11.83 4.62
N ALA A 324 10.10 11.77 4.17
CA ALA A 324 9.23 12.92 3.96
C ALA A 324 8.70 13.52 5.27
N ALA A 325 8.46 12.70 6.30
CA ALA A 325 7.73 13.05 7.51
C ALA A 325 8.26 14.27 8.28
N ASN A 326 9.58 14.53 8.22
CA ASN A 326 10.20 15.67 8.94
C ASN A 326 10.59 16.84 8.02
N ARG A 327 10.25 16.79 6.74
CA ARG A 327 10.78 17.68 5.72
C ARG A 327 9.69 18.20 4.78
N ASP A 328 8.74 17.35 4.43
CA ASP A 328 7.76 17.59 3.38
C ASP A 328 6.33 17.44 3.92
N VAL A 329 5.34 17.83 3.14
CA VAL A 329 3.93 17.63 3.49
C VAL A 329 3.56 16.17 3.21
N VAL A 330 3.06 15.47 4.21
CA VAL A 330 2.60 14.08 4.07
C VAL A 330 1.08 14.02 4.23
N ILE A 331 0.42 13.49 3.22
CA ILE A 331 -1.04 13.27 3.20
C ILE A 331 -1.34 11.78 3.26
N ALA A 332 -1.99 11.35 4.32
CA ALA A 332 -2.44 9.96 4.47
C ALA A 332 -3.77 9.74 3.74
N PHE A 333 -3.79 8.72 2.87
CA PHE A 333 -4.97 8.24 2.16
C PHE A 333 -5.53 7.00 2.87
N VAL A 334 -5.97 7.22 4.11
CA VAL A 334 -6.63 6.22 4.96
C VAL A 334 -7.93 6.86 5.43
N GLY A 335 -9.08 6.28 5.04
CA GLY A 335 -10.35 6.96 5.13
C GLY A 335 -10.40 8.20 4.21
N GLU A 336 -10.75 9.36 4.76
CA GLU A 336 -10.64 10.64 4.05
C GLU A 336 -9.20 11.13 4.03
N PRO A 337 -8.69 11.66 2.90
CA PRO A 337 -7.35 12.20 2.83
C PRO A 337 -7.13 13.30 3.88
N HIS A 338 -6.07 13.17 4.68
CA HIS A 338 -5.76 14.15 5.72
C HIS A 338 -4.25 14.32 5.88
N ARG A 339 -3.84 15.49 6.36
CA ARG A 339 -2.46 15.81 6.64
C ARG A 339 -2.02 15.12 7.93
N MET A 340 -0.87 14.45 7.91
CA MET A 340 -0.41 13.65 9.05
C MET A 340 0.07 14.48 10.24
N ASP A 341 0.70 15.64 9.99
CA ASP A 341 1.23 16.52 11.03
C ASP A 341 0.15 17.35 11.76
N ASP A 342 -1.06 17.49 11.21
CA ASP A 342 -2.18 18.18 11.88
C ASP A 342 -2.63 17.50 13.18
N ARG A 343 -2.35 16.20 13.33
CA ARG A 343 -2.62 15.43 14.55
C ARG A 343 -1.51 15.55 15.62
N GLY A 344 -0.49 16.35 15.37
CA GLY A 344 0.65 16.59 16.26
C GLY A 344 1.90 15.77 15.92
N GLN A 345 3.08 16.32 16.24
CA GLN A 345 4.37 15.66 15.98
C GLN A 345 4.51 14.30 16.68
N GLN A 346 3.81 14.06 17.79
CA GLN A 346 3.85 12.78 18.51
C GLN A 346 3.20 11.67 17.70
N VAL A 347 2.04 11.94 17.06
CA VAL A 347 1.35 10.95 16.21
C VAL A 347 2.20 10.60 14.98
N LEU A 348 2.78 11.59 14.34
CA LEU A 348 3.67 11.37 13.19
C LEU A 348 4.88 10.52 13.59
N LYS A 349 5.51 10.83 14.75
CA LYS A 349 6.62 10.06 15.28
C LYS A 349 6.22 8.63 15.63
N ALA A 350 5.07 8.45 16.29
CA ALA A 350 4.54 7.13 16.60
C ALA A 350 4.27 6.30 15.33
N LEU A 351 3.67 6.90 14.30
CA LEU A 351 3.43 6.22 13.02
C LEU A 351 4.72 5.88 12.27
N THR A 352 5.74 6.72 12.38
CA THR A 352 7.06 6.46 11.82
C THR A 352 7.75 5.27 12.52
N ASP A 353 7.62 5.18 13.85
CA ASP A 353 8.22 4.11 14.66
C ASP A 353 7.48 2.77 14.52
N ILE A 354 6.15 2.80 14.36
CA ILE A 354 5.28 1.61 14.28
C ILE A 354 5.19 1.06 12.86
N GLY A 355 5.34 1.91 11.85
CA GLY A 355 5.11 1.63 10.45
C GLY A 355 3.67 1.90 10.00
N PHE A 356 3.56 2.46 8.80
CA PHE A 356 2.28 2.85 8.21
C PHE A 356 1.37 1.66 7.93
N ASP A 357 1.93 0.50 7.58
CA ASP A 357 1.17 -0.73 7.33
C ASP A 357 0.40 -1.18 8.57
N ASN A 358 1.01 -1.06 9.76
CA ASN A 358 0.32 -1.39 11.02
C ASN A 358 -0.82 -0.41 11.32
N TYR A 359 -0.61 0.88 11.07
CA TYR A 359 -1.68 1.88 11.20
C TYR A 359 -2.84 1.60 10.22
N TYR A 360 -2.51 1.31 8.96
CA TYR A 360 -3.51 0.97 7.96
C TYR A 360 -4.31 -0.27 8.34
N GLN A 361 -3.64 -1.32 8.82
CA GLN A 361 -4.31 -2.53 9.29
C GLN A 361 -5.21 -2.25 10.51
N ALA A 362 -4.76 -1.41 11.44
CA ALA A 362 -5.55 -0.96 12.57
C ALA A 362 -6.81 -0.21 12.12
N ASP A 363 -6.69 0.67 11.12
CA ASP A 363 -7.82 1.41 10.57
C ASP A 363 -8.81 0.49 9.84
N LEU A 364 -8.31 -0.42 9.00
CA LEU A 364 -9.12 -1.34 8.23
C LEU A 364 -9.88 -2.33 9.12
N LYS A 365 -9.27 -2.84 10.18
CA LYS A 365 -9.83 -3.89 11.04
C LYS A 365 -10.51 -3.36 12.31
N GLY A 366 -10.08 -2.20 12.84
CA GLY A 366 -10.56 -1.64 14.08
C GLY A 366 -10.11 -2.38 15.34
N TRP A 367 -9.38 -3.49 15.19
CA TRP A 367 -8.82 -4.27 16.30
C TRP A 367 -7.51 -4.94 15.91
N VAL A 368 -6.70 -5.30 16.93
CA VAL A 368 -5.41 -5.96 16.75
C VAL A 368 -5.25 -7.14 17.71
N LEU A 369 -4.66 -8.22 17.20
CA LEU A 369 -4.31 -9.42 17.96
C LEU A 369 -2.78 -9.50 18.14
N TYR A 370 -2.32 -9.57 19.37
CA TYR A 370 -0.91 -9.78 19.70
C TYR A 370 -0.68 -11.24 20.10
N LEU A 371 0.27 -11.88 19.43
CA LEU A 371 0.71 -13.25 19.69
C LEU A 371 2.24 -13.31 19.68
N GLU A 372 2.84 -14.36 20.25
CA GLU A 372 4.29 -14.56 20.18
C GLU A 372 4.74 -14.89 18.74
N GLY A 373 3.99 -15.77 18.05
CA GLY A 373 4.35 -16.20 16.70
C GLY A 373 3.17 -16.69 15.85
N SER A 374 3.47 -17.00 14.60
CA SER A 374 2.47 -17.45 13.60
C SER A 374 1.93 -18.86 13.90
N THR A 375 2.67 -19.69 14.62
CA THR A 375 2.24 -21.03 15.04
C THR A 375 1.05 -20.98 15.98
N GLU A 376 1.02 -20.03 16.92
CA GLU A 376 -0.11 -19.82 17.81
C GLU A 376 -1.37 -19.44 17.05
N LEU A 377 -1.26 -18.53 16.06
CA LEU A 377 -2.40 -18.18 15.22
C LEU A 377 -2.95 -19.41 14.48
N ALA A 378 -2.07 -20.25 13.94
CA ALA A 378 -2.47 -21.46 13.24
C ALA A 378 -3.19 -22.44 14.16
N ILE A 379 -2.70 -22.63 15.41
CA ILE A 379 -3.33 -23.48 16.44
C ILE A 379 -4.69 -22.92 16.84
N LEU A 380 -4.79 -21.60 17.13
CA LEU A 380 -6.06 -20.94 17.46
C LEU A 380 -7.11 -21.09 16.37
N ARG A 381 -6.72 -20.95 15.09
CA ARG A 381 -7.59 -21.20 13.94
C ARG A 381 -8.11 -22.65 13.91
N ALA A 382 -7.21 -23.61 14.14
CA ALA A 382 -7.58 -25.02 14.17
C ALA A 382 -8.57 -25.31 15.32
N PHE A 383 -8.33 -24.81 16.52
CA PHE A 383 -9.24 -24.95 17.65
C PHE A 383 -10.60 -24.29 17.38
N ALA A 384 -10.63 -23.07 16.81
CA ALA A 384 -11.86 -22.39 16.47
C ALA A 384 -12.70 -23.20 15.45
N ARG A 385 -12.05 -23.85 14.47
CA ARG A 385 -12.72 -24.70 13.50
C ARG A 385 -13.28 -25.98 14.14
N VAL A 386 -12.51 -26.65 14.99
CA VAL A 386 -12.96 -27.88 15.69
C VAL A 386 -14.17 -27.60 16.56
N LEU A 387 -14.18 -26.46 17.26
CA LEU A 387 -15.31 -26.05 18.09
C LEU A 387 -16.52 -25.58 17.27
N GLY A 388 -16.32 -25.17 16.00
CA GLY A 388 -17.32 -24.41 15.23
C GLY A 388 -17.57 -23.03 15.84
N HIS A 389 -16.52 -22.41 16.38
CA HIS A 389 -16.59 -21.15 17.10
C HIS A 389 -16.63 -19.96 16.15
N LYS A 390 -17.46 -18.95 16.45
CA LYS A 390 -17.60 -17.74 15.60
C LYS A 390 -16.29 -16.96 15.42
N ALA A 391 -15.37 -17.02 16.35
CA ALA A 391 -14.04 -16.41 16.21
C ALA A 391 -13.27 -16.93 14.99
N ALA A 392 -13.64 -18.09 14.40
CA ALA A 392 -12.98 -18.64 13.22
C ALA A 392 -12.98 -17.65 12.04
N GLU A 393 -14.10 -16.94 11.82
CA GLU A 393 -14.23 -15.94 10.75
C GLU A 393 -13.28 -14.77 10.95
N HIS A 394 -13.17 -14.26 12.17
CA HIS A 394 -12.28 -13.16 12.52
C HIS A 394 -10.80 -13.56 12.51
N LEU A 395 -10.49 -14.82 12.79
CA LEU A 395 -9.12 -15.36 12.77
C LEU A 395 -8.63 -15.70 11.35
N GLU A 396 -9.47 -15.76 10.32
CA GLU A 396 -9.02 -16.07 8.94
C GLU A 396 -7.99 -15.04 8.42
N ARG A 397 -8.25 -13.75 8.59
CA ARG A 397 -7.35 -12.65 8.19
C ARG A 397 -7.37 -11.52 9.22
N PRO A 398 -6.92 -11.75 10.47
CA PRO A 398 -6.87 -10.71 11.48
C PRO A 398 -5.75 -9.71 11.19
N PHE A 399 -5.82 -8.52 11.75
CA PHE A 399 -4.61 -7.76 11.99
C PHE A 399 -3.90 -8.38 13.18
N VAL A 400 -2.80 -9.08 12.94
CA VAL A 400 -1.97 -9.71 13.97
C VAL A 400 -0.58 -9.09 14.00
N HIS A 401 -0.12 -8.76 15.20
CA HIS A 401 1.24 -8.31 15.42
C HIS A 401 2.01 -9.34 16.25
N TYR A 402 3.09 -9.89 15.68
CA TYR A 402 3.91 -10.91 16.33
C TYR A 402 5.01 -10.27 17.17
N LEU A 403 5.00 -10.55 18.47
CA LEU A 403 5.91 -9.93 19.42
C LEU A 403 7.30 -10.59 19.46
N THR A 404 7.43 -11.81 18.95
CA THR A 404 8.65 -12.64 19.01
C THR A 404 9.21 -12.89 20.43
N THR A 405 8.55 -12.38 21.45
CA THR A 405 8.93 -12.50 22.86
C THR A 405 7.70 -12.30 23.75
N ASN A 406 7.69 -12.96 24.93
CA ASN A 406 6.64 -12.80 25.95
C ASN A 406 6.82 -11.50 26.78
N LEU A 407 7.05 -10.36 26.13
CA LEU A 407 7.22 -9.05 26.79
C LEU A 407 5.95 -8.20 26.67
N LEU A 408 5.15 -8.17 27.76
CA LEU A 408 3.95 -7.33 27.91
C LEU A 408 4.17 -5.86 27.48
N GLY A 409 5.33 -5.29 27.83
CA GLY A 409 5.66 -3.89 27.53
C GLY A 409 5.60 -3.57 26.03
N ARG A 410 6.10 -4.48 25.18
CA ARG A 410 6.10 -4.27 23.73
C ARG A 410 4.69 -4.25 23.12
N ALA A 411 3.81 -5.15 23.59
CA ALA A 411 2.42 -5.14 23.15
C ALA A 411 1.73 -3.83 23.53
N ARG A 412 1.95 -3.36 24.75
CA ARG A 412 1.41 -2.10 25.28
C ARG A 412 1.92 -0.90 24.50
N GLU A 413 3.23 -0.77 24.35
CA GLU A 413 3.87 0.34 23.60
C GLU A 413 3.32 0.43 22.18
N HIS A 414 3.28 -0.69 21.46
CA HIS A 414 2.75 -0.74 20.10
C HIS A 414 1.25 -0.43 20.04
N PHE A 415 0.45 -0.99 20.97
CA PHE A 415 -1.00 -0.77 21.00
C PHE A 415 -1.35 0.68 21.30
N PHE A 416 -0.77 1.27 22.34
CA PHE A 416 -1.08 2.64 22.74
C PHE A 416 -0.59 3.67 21.70
N ALA A 417 0.53 3.40 21.05
CA ALA A 417 0.99 4.24 19.97
C ALA A 417 0.06 4.17 18.72
N LEU A 418 -0.50 3.00 18.38
CA LEU A 418 -1.58 2.88 17.38
C LEU A 418 -2.86 3.57 17.83
N GLN A 419 -3.19 3.50 19.12
CA GLN A 419 -4.40 4.13 19.67
C GLN A 419 -4.32 5.65 19.67
N GLU A 420 -3.13 6.26 19.77
CA GLU A 420 -2.96 7.71 19.57
C GLU A 420 -3.41 8.16 18.17
N ALA A 421 -3.17 7.32 17.16
CA ALA A 421 -3.61 7.60 15.79
C ALA A 421 -5.08 7.21 15.55
N ARG A 422 -5.58 6.20 16.28
CA ARG A 422 -6.95 5.71 16.20
C ARG A 422 -7.55 5.47 17.58
N GLY A 423 -8.24 6.48 18.13
CA GLY A 423 -8.71 6.52 19.51
C GLY A 423 -9.72 5.43 19.91
N ASP A 424 -10.43 4.82 18.96
CA ASP A 424 -11.41 3.75 19.18
C ASP A 424 -10.86 2.33 18.94
N LEU A 425 -9.53 2.18 18.74
CA LEU A 425 -8.88 0.90 18.56
C LEU A 425 -9.04 0.02 19.80
N VAL A 426 -9.35 -1.25 19.58
CA VAL A 426 -9.38 -2.30 20.62
C VAL A 426 -8.37 -3.39 20.29
N GLY A 427 -7.92 -4.13 21.30
CA GLY A 427 -6.94 -5.18 21.07
C GLY A 427 -7.04 -6.34 22.05
N VAL A 428 -6.47 -7.48 21.65
CA VAL A 428 -6.25 -8.65 22.51
C VAL A 428 -4.78 -9.02 22.43
N ALA A 429 -4.14 -9.19 23.57
CA ALA A 429 -2.79 -9.72 23.68
C ALA A 429 -2.84 -11.04 24.45
N LEU A 430 -2.47 -12.13 23.81
CA LEU A 430 -2.45 -13.47 24.38
C LEU A 430 -1.02 -13.95 24.51
N PHE A 431 -0.63 -14.27 25.73
CA PHE A 431 0.73 -14.67 26.10
C PHE A 431 0.78 -16.10 26.62
N ASP A 432 1.92 -16.72 26.51
CA ASP A 432 2.24 -17.89 27.31
C ASP A 432 2.21 -17.54 28.80
N ARG A 433 2.24 -18.54 29.67
CA ARG A 433 2.20 -18.31 31.11
C ARG A 433 3.42 -17.52 31.58
N ILE A 434 3.16 -16.34 32.15
CA ILE A 434 4.14 -15.40 32.66
C ILE A 434 3.89 -15.11 34.16
N GLU A 435 4.92 -14.74 34.91
CA GLU A 435 4.83 -14.42 36.34
C GLU A 435 4.51 -12.94 36.63
N ARG A 436 4.13 -12.17 35.59
CA ARG A 436 3.82 -10.74 35.72
C ARG A 436 2.33 -10.48 35.71
N PRO A 437 1.85 -9.51 36.51
CA PRO A 437 0.43 -9.16 36.54
C PRO A 437 -0.03 -8.55 35.18
N LEU A 438 -1.18 -8.99 34.70
CA LEU A 438 -1.86 -8.43 33.55
C LEU A 438 -2.59 -7.15 33.94
N GLN A 439 -2.70 -6.21 32.99
CA GLN A 439 -3.54 -5.01 33.15
C GLN A 439 -4.98 -5.33 32.84
N THR A 440 -5.90 -4.73 33.60
CA THR A 440 -7.33 -4.84 33.42
C THR A 440 -7.95 -3.47 33.21
N GLY A 441 -9.09 -3.40 32.50
CA GLY A 441 -9.84 -2.15 32.31
C GLY A 441 -9.23 -1.21 31.25
N THR A 442 -8.35 -1.70 30.38
CA THR A 442 -7.80 -0.97 29.23
C THR A 442 -8.46 -1.44 27.93
N PRO A 443 -8.41 -0.67 26.84
CA PRO A 443 -8.87 -1.10 25.52
C PRO A 443 -8.06 -2.29 24.95
N LEU A 444 -6.87 -2.56 25.47
CA LEU A 444 -6.09 -3.77 25.22
C LEU A 444 -6.44 -4.82 26.29
N THR A 445 -7.12 -5.88 25.88
CA THR A 445 -7.42 -7.02 26.73
C THR A 445 -6.20 -7.94 26.80
N GLU A 446 -5.58 -8.03 27.97
CA GLU A 446 -4.41 -8.89 28.18
C GLU A 446 -4.83 -10.23 28.75
N LEU A 447 -4.37 -11.31 28.14
CA LEU A 447 -4.65 -12.69 28.49
C LEU A 447 -3.36 -13.52 28.54
N MET A 448 -3.34 -14.55 29.35
CA MET A 448 -2.27 -15.55 29.34
C MET A 448 -2.85 -16.96 29.50
N TRP A 449 -2.13 -17.95 29.01
CA TRP A 449 -2.46 -19.34 29.23
C TRP A 449 -2.23 -19.77 30.68
N GLN A 450 -3.08 -20.63 31.22
CA GLN A 450 -2.86 -21.24 32.55
C GLN A 450 -1.77 -22.31 32.49
N LYS A 451 -1.74 -23.06 31.38
CA LYS A 451 -0.62 -23.96 31.07
C LYS A 451 0.56 -23.16 30.54
N ARG A 452 1.74 -23.74 30.45
CA ARG A 452 2.99 -23.05 30.15
C ARG A 452 2.98 -22.39 28.77
N GLU A 453 2.45 -23.07 27.77
CA GLU A 453 2.31 -22.60 26.39
C GLU A 453 1.05 -23.23 25.73
N ILE A 454 0.62 -22.68 24.58
CA ILE A 454 -0.58 -23.17 23.87
C ILE A 454 -0.43 -24.64 23.45
N GLU A 455 0.77 -25.11 23.16
CA GLU A 455 1.07 -26.50 22.78
C GLU A 455 0.76 -27.52 23.87
N ASN A 456 0.70 -27.10 25.15
CA ASN A 456 0.28 -28.01 26.23
C ASN A 456 -1.16 -28.52 26.08
N TYR A 457 -2.01 -27.81 25.31
CA TYR A 457 -3.39 -28.24 25.05
C TYR A 457 -3.48 -29.30 23.94
N LEU A 458 -2.37 -29.54 23.22
CA LEU A 458 -2.20 -30.58 22.21
C LEU A 458 -1.70 -31.91 22.82
N CYS A 459 -1.10 -31.85 24.03
CA CYS A 459 -0.52 -33.00 24.70
C CYS A 459 -1.61 -33.90 25.27
N GLN A 460 -2.18 -34.75 24.40
CA GLN A 460 -3.15 -35.79 24.71
C GLN A 460 -2.73 -37.04 23.92
N GLU A 461 -2.65 -38.21 24.63
CA GLU A 461 -2.19 -39.42 23.98
C GLU A 461 -3.03 -39.77 22.73
N GLU A 462 -4.33 -39.62 22.83
CA GLU A 462 -5.26 -39.87 21.74
C GLU A 462 -5.01 -39.01 20.49
N VAL A 463 -4.60 -37.75 20.69
CA VAL A 463 -4.27 -36.80 19.60
C VAL A 463 -2.99 -37.25 18.88
N LEU A 464 -1.98 -37.69 19.62
CA LEU A 464 -0.74 -38.22 19.05
C LEU A 464 -0.97 -39.52 18.27
N LEU A 465 -1.83 -40.40 18.80
CA LEU A 465 -2.19 -41.64 18.12
C LEU A 465 -3.06 -41.37 16.88
N ALA A 466 -3.99 -40.40 16.95
CA ALA A 466 -4.76 -39.96 15.79
C ALA A 466 -3.84 -39.38 14.71
N CYS A 467 -2.83 -38.60 15.10
CA CYS A 467 -1.84 -38.05 14.19
C CYS A 467 -1.00 -39.17 13.52
N ALA A 468 -0.62 -40.20 14.24
CA ALA A 468 0.18 -41.29 13.71
C ALA A 468 -0.54 -42.08 12.57
N ARG A 469 -1.86 -42.18 12.63
CA ARG A 469 -2.69 -42.83 11.60
C ARG A 469 -3.28 -41.86 10.57
N HIS A 470 -3.13 -40.56 10.77
CA HIS A 470 -3.59 -39.55 9.83
C HIS A 470 -2.93 -39.80 8.46
N ASP A 471 -3.64 -39.52 7.38
CA ASP A 471 -3.19 -39.72 5.99
C ASP A 471 -2.96 -41.19 5.54
N GLN A 472 -3.43 -42.18 6.29
CA GLN A 472 -3.39 -43.55 5.80
C GLN A 472 -4.68 -43.88 5.01
N PRO A 473 -4.57 -44.60 3.87
CA PRO A 473 -5.74 -45.02 3.08
C PRO A 473 -6.69 -45.91 3.87
N ASP A 474 -8.00 -45.84 3.60
CA ASP A 474 -9.02 -46.69 4.19
C ASP A 474 -9.11 -48.07 3.49
N ASP A 475 -7.96 -48.67 3.15
CA ASP A 475 -7.87 -50.03 2.62
C ASP A 475 -7.14 -50.95 3.60
N LEU A 476 -7.09 -52.26 3.28
CA LEU A 476 -6.48 -53.27 4.16
C LEU A 476 -4.99 -52.97 4.46
N PHE A 477 -4.26 -52.45 3.49
CA PHE A 477 -2.84 -52.11 3.65
C PHE A 477 -2.69 -50.83 4.51
N GLY A 478 -3.50 -49.78 4.25
CA GLY A 478 -3.53 -48.58 5.03
C GLY A 478 -3.93 -48.80 6.49
N LEU A 479 -4.92 -49.65 6.76
CA LEU A 479 -5.31 -50.02 8.13
C LEU A 479 -4.18 -50.76 8.86
N THR A 480 -3.45 -51.65 8.18
CA THR A 480 -2.29 -52.34 8.76
C THR A 480 -1.15 -51.36 9.07
N GLU A 481 -0.85 -50.47 8.16
CA GLU A 481 0.17 -49.44 8.36
C GLU A 481 -0.24 -48.43 9.46
N ALA A 482 -1.51 -48.03 9.52
CA ALA A 482 -2.04 -47.17 10.59
C ALA A 482 -1.84 -47.82 11.97
N ALA A 483 -2.16 -49.09 12.13
CA ALA A 483 -1.94 -49.85 13.36
C ALA A 483 -0.44 -49.92 13.73
N ARG A 484 0.44 -50.19 12.75
CA ARG A 484 1.89 -50.18 12.95
C ARG A 484 2.39 -48.82 13.41
N ARG A 485 1.97 -47.73 12.77
CA ARG A 485 2.36 -46.35 13.13
C ARG A 485 1.85 -45.99 14.52
N GLU A 486 0.64 -46.35 14.87
CA GLU A 486 0.08 -46.12 16.20
C GLU A 486 0.91 -46.83 17.28
N GLN A 487 1.33 -48.09 17.04
CA GLN A 487 2.21 -48.81 17.96
C GLN A 487 3.57 -48.10 18.13
N VAL A 488 4.19 -47.66 17.01
CA VAL A 488 5.47 -46.93 17.05
C VAL A 488 5.30 -45.62 17.80
N MET A 489 4.18 -44.90 17.66
CA MET A 489 3.90 -43.69 18.39
C MET A 489 3.81 -43.94 19.91
N ARG A 490 3.09 -44.97 20.34
CA ARG A 490 3.00 -45.37 21.77
C ARG A 490 4.38 -45.65 22.37
N GLU A 491 5.24 -46.34 21.63
CA GLU A 491 6.62 -46.58 22.07
C GLU A 491 7.40 -45.28 22.23
N CYS A 492 7.32 -44.37 21.24
CA CYS A 492 8.01 -43.09 21.30
C CYS A 492 7.51 -42.20 22.46
N VAL A 493 6.21 -42.14 22.68
CA VAL A 493 5.60 -41.44 23.80
C VAL A 493 6.13 -42.00 25.15
N THR A 494 6.16 -43.33 25.28
CA THR A 494 6.65 -44.03 26.46
C THR A 494 8.14 -43.75 26.71
N GLU A 495 8.97 -43.83 25.64
CA GLU A 495 10.42 -43.55 25.74
C GLU A 495 10.71 -42.12 26.19
N VAL A 496 10.02 -41.10 25.57
CA VAL A 496 10.23 -39.71 25.95
C VAL A 496 9.70 -39.44 27.36
N THR A 497 8.56 -40.03 27.75
CA THR A 497 8.01 -39.89 29.09
C THR A 497 8.98 -40.44 30.16
N ASN A 498 9.56 -41.61 29.90
CA ASN A 498 10.54 -42.24 30.79
C ASN A 498 11.85 -41.39 30.87
N ALA A 499 12.28 -40.83 29.74
CA ALA A 499 13.45 -39.94 29.72
C ALA A 499 13.22 -38.67 30.55
N LEU A 500 12.04 -38.04 30.44
CA LEU A 500 11.66 -36.89 31.26
C LEU A 500 11.62 -37.23 32.74
N ALA A 501 11.04 -38.35 33.10
CA ALA A 501 11.01 -38.84 34.49
C ALA A 501 12.42 -39.08 35.03
N THR A 502 13.32 -39.68 34.26
CA THR A 502 14.72 -39.91 34.62
C THR A 502 15.48 -38.60 34.88
N LEU A 503 15.15 -37.55 34.09
CA LEU A 503 15.73 -36.20 34.19
C LEU A 503 15.03 -35.33 35.26
N SER A 504 14.09 -35.90 36.03
CA SER A 504 13.28 -35.15 37.02
C SER A 504 12.55 -33.93 36.40
N ARG A 505 12.17 -34.05 35.13
CA ARG A 505 11.36 -33.04 34.42
C ARG A 505 9.87 -33.28 34.64
N PRO A 506 9.02 -32.24 34.49
CA PRO A 506 7.58 -32.42 34.56
C PRO A 506 7.06 -33.49 33.59
N SER A 507 5.96 -34.14 33.96
CA SER A 507 5.26 -35.10 33.07
C SER A 507 4.83 -34.43 31.78
N PRO A 508 4.81 -35.13 30.62
CA PRO A 508 4.26 -34.62 29.35
C PRO A 508 2.85 -34.03 29.47
N TRP A 509 2.09 -34.53 30.42
CA TRP A 509 0.69 -34.15 30.66
C TRP A 509 0.54 -33.00 31.66
N SER A 510 1.65 -32.51 32.21
CA SER A 510 1.67 -31.43 33.19
C SER A 510 1.44 -30.07 32.52
N ALA A 511 0.81 -29.16 33.25
CA ALA A 511 0.69 -27.77 32.86
C ALA A 511 2.04 -27.00 32.84
N ASP A 512 3.07 -27.57 33.46
CA ASP A 512 4.36 -26.90 33.73
C ASP A 512 5.48 -27.25 32.75
N ILE A 513 5.26 -28.28 31.90
CA ILE A 513 6.23 -28.69 30.90
C ILE A 513 6.24 -27.67 29.72
N LYS A 514 7.40 -27.43 29.15
CA LYS A 514 7.49 -26.78 27.84
C LYS A 514 7.21 -27.80 26.75
N ALA A 515 5.93 -27.97 26.43
CA ALA A 515 5.41 -29.08 25.65
C ALA A 515 6.03 -29.18 24.25
N SER A 516 6.23 -28.05 23.58
CA SER A 516 6.81 -28.00 22.24
C SER A 516 8.22 -28.58 22.21
N ASP A 517 9.11 -28.11 23.07
CA ASP A 517 10.55 -28.41 23.03
C ASP A 517 10.91 -29.69 23.81
N GLU A 518 10.26 -29.91 24.95
CA GLU A 518 10.65 -31.00 25.86
C GLU A 518 9.93 -32.31 25.56
N PHE A 519 8.76 -32.25 24.88
CA PHE A 519 7.96 -33.45 24.61
C PHE A 519 7.61 -33.66 23.13
N LEU A 520 6.88 -32.75 22.49
CA LEU A 520 6.35 -32.97 21.14
C LEU A 520 7.47 -33.11 20.10
N ASN A 521 8.44 -32.20 20.06
CA ASN A 521 9.57 -32.30 19.14
C ASN A 521 10.34 -33.61 19.31
N PRO A 522 10.79 -34.03 20.52
CA PRO A 522 11.45 -35.33 20.72
C PRO A 522 10.62 -36.54 20.34
N VAL A 523 9.29 -36.50 20.55
CA VAL A 523 8.39 -37.61 20.17
C VAL A 523 8.34 -37.75 18.67
N PHE A 524 8.10 -36.67 17.91
CA PHE A 524 7.97 -36.72 16.45
C PHE A 524 9.31 -37.00 15.77
N GLU A 525 10.43 -36.48 16.26
CA GLU A 525 11.75 -36.84 15.73
C GLU A 525 12.02 -38.36 15.84
N ARG A 526 11.71 -38.96 16.99
CA ARG A 526 11.87 -40.40 17.18
C ARG A 526 10.89 -41.20 16.36
N PHE A 527 9.64 -40.78 16.28
CA PHE A 527 8.58 -41.43 15.50
C PHE A 527 8.96 -41.56 14.04
N PHE A 528 9.29 -40.44 13.38
CA PHE A 528 9.69 -40.46 11.99
C PHE A 528 11.00 -41.21 11.74
N LYS A 529 11.96 -41.10 12.66
CA LYS A 529 13.21 -41.87 12.60
C LYS A 529 12.94 -43.40 12.65
N LYS A 530 12.07 -43.88 13.56
CA LYS A 530 11.71 -45.29 13.63
C LYS A 530 10.95 -45.79 12.38
N LEU A 531 10.22 -44.91 11.72
CA LEU A 531 9.55 -45.21 10.44
C LEU A 531 10.50 -45.17 9.23
N GLY A 532 11.74 -44.68 9.40
CA GLY A 532 12.69 -44.50 8.29
C GLY A 532 12.33 -43.29 7.40
N LEU A 533 11.58 -42.34 7.92
CA LEU A 533 11.12 -41.13 7.23
C LEU A 533 11.83 -39.86 7.74
N PRO A 534 11.95 -38.81 6.93
CA PRO A 534 12.33 -37.51 7.42
C PRO A 534 11.25 -36.99 8.39
N ASN A 535 11.63 -36.11 9.35
CA ASN A 535 10.63 -35.51 10.24
C ASN A 535 9.67 -34.61 9.44
N LEU A 536 8.45 -35.07 9.24
CA LEU A 536 7.39 -34.43 8.45
C LEU A 536 6.46 -33.54 9.29
N LEU A 537 6.63 -33.51 10.64
CA LEU A 537 5.81 -32.71 11.54
C LEU A 537 6.70 -31.94 12.52
N ARG A 538 6.81 -30.65 12.30
CA ARG A 538 7.59 -29.72 13.10
C ARG A 538 6.68 -28.78 13.89
N LYS A 539 7.24 -27.92 14.74
CA LYS A 539 6.47 -26.94 15.53
C LYS A 539 5.53 -26.10 14.64
N THR A 540 5.94 -25.75 13.42
CA THR A 540 5.12 -25.03 12.45
C THR A 540 3.85 -25.76 12.04
N ASP A 541 3.81 -27.08 12.19
CA ASP A 541 2.74 -27.97 11.74
C ASP A 541 1.81 -28.40 12.89
N TYR A 542 2.03 -27.93 14.11
CA TYR A 542 1.25 -28.33 15.29
C TYR A 542 -0.23 -27.95 15.24
N HIS A 543 -0.62 -27.04 14.32
CA HIS A 543 -2.02 -26.81 14.00
C HIS A 543 -2.75 -28.05 13.47
N ILE A 544 -2.02 -29.03 12.88
CA ILE A 544 -2.57 -30.34 12.48
C ILE A 544 -3.02 -31.12 13.73
N LEU A 545 -2.18 -31.13 14.79
CA LEU A 545 -2.55 -31.77 16.07
C LEU A 545 -3.78 -31.09 16.68
N ALA A 546 -3.83 -29.74 16.63
CA ALA A 546 -4.97 -28.99 17.13
C ALA A 546 -6.28 -29.37 16.41
N GLY A 547 -6.20 -29.65 15.10
CA GLY A 547 -7.33 -30.13 14.30
C GLY A 547 -7.79 -31.57 14.66
N LEU A 548 -6.93 -32.35 15.32
CA LEU A 548 -7.22 -33.72 15.72
C LEU A 548 -7.72 -33.85 17.18
N VAL A 549 -7.73 -32.76 17.95
CA VAL A 549 -8.26 -32.78 19.31
C VAL A 549 -9.79 -32.95 19.25
N PRO A 550 -10.36 -34.00 19.91
CA PRO A 550 -11.81 -34.16 19.95
C PRO A 550 -12.49 -32.95 20.59
N LYS A 551 -13.63 -32.53 20.03
CA LYS A 551 -14.37 -31.35 20.50
C LYS A 551 -14.72 -31.41 21.99
N ASP A 552 -15.11 -32.56 22.47
CA ASP A 552 -15.48 -32.81 23.88
C ASP A 552 -14.29 -32.88 24.83
N LYS A 553 -13.06 -32.95 24.30
CA LYS A 553 -11.80 -32.98 25.05
C LYS A 553 -11.00 -31.68 24.95
N LEU A 554 -11.51 -30.68 24.23
CA LEU A 554 -10.93 -29.36 24.25
C LEU A 554 -11.12 -28.72 25.62
N ASP A 555 -10.00 -28.20 26.14
CA ASP A 555 -10.00 -27.51 27.44
C ASP A 555 -10.91 -26.27 27.38
N PRO A 556 -11.82 -26.06 28.36
CA PRO A 556 -12.70 -24.87 28.39
C PRO A 556 -11.95 -23.53 28.33
N GLU A 557 -10.68 -23.49 28.74
CA GLU A 557 -9.86 -22.30 28.64
C GLU A 557 -9.67 -21.86 27.18
N VAL A 558 -9.53 -22.81 26.24
CA VAL A 558 -9.41 -22.50 24.81
C VAL A 558 -10.65 -21.75 24.33
N THR A 559 -11.85 -22.21 24.73
CA THR A 559 -13.11 -21.54 24.40
C THR A 559 -13.15 -20.12 25.02
N ALA A 560 -12.75 -19.97 26.28
CA ALA A 560 -12.74 -18.66 26.93
C ALA A 560 -11.77 -17.67 26.25
N LYS A 561 -10.61 -18.12 25.71
CA LYS A 561 -9.70 -17.27 24.94
C LYS A 561 -10.31 -16.88 23.57
N LEU A 562 -10.96 -17.81 22.90
CA LEU A 562 -11.67 -17.54 21.63
C LEU A 562 -12.86 -16.58 21.83
N ASP A 563 -13.61 -16.70 22.96
CA ASP A 563 -14.68 -15.76 23.33
C ASP A 563 -14.13 -14.33 23.53
N ALA A 564 -12.98 -14.19 24.18
CA ALA A 564 -12.34 -12.90 24.39
C ALA A 564 -11.87 -12.26 23.06
N ILE A 565 -11.32 -13.06 22.14
CA ILE A 565 -10.95 -12.61 20.79
C ILE A 565 -12.21 -12.17 20.03
N LEU A 566 -13.29 -12.96 20.07
CA LEU A 566 -14.55 -12.62 19.44
C LEU A 566 -15.13 -11.31 19.98
N ALA A 567 -15.16 -11.15 21.31
CA ALA A 567 -15.68 -9.96 21.96
C ALA A 567 -14.91 -8.68 21.58
N ALA A 568 -13.60 -8.76 21.35
CA ALA A 568 -12.80 -7.65 20.85
C ALA A 568 -13.12 -7.35 19.38
N ALA A 569 -13.19 -8.38 18.53
CA ALA A 569 -13.50 -8.23 17.13
C ALA A 569 -14.91 -7.64 16.89
N GLU A 570 -15.90 -8.04 17.70
CA GLU A 570 -17.29 -7.50 17.64
C GLU A 570 -17.40 -6.06 18.16
N LYS A 571 -16.48 -5.59 19.02
CA LYS A 571 -16.42 -4.20 19.47
C LYS A 571 -15.74 -3.28 18.45
N ALA A 572 -14.99 -3.85 17.53
CA ALA A 572 -14.24 -3.10 16.53
C ALA A 572 -15.16 -2.29 15.61
N ARG A 573 -14.67 -1.14 15.16
CA ARG A 573 -15.35 -0.28 14.19
C ARG A 573 -14.45 -0.11 12.95
N PRO A 574 -14.50 -1.02 11.96
CA PRO A 574 -13.70 -0.91 10.75
C PRO A 574 -14.00 0.38 9.98
N SER A 575 -12.98 1.06 9.44
CA SER A 575 -13.16 2.19 8.53
C SER A 575 -13.44 1.65 7.14
N GLY A 576 -14.68 1.58 6.71
CA GLY A 576 -15.02 1.15 5.35
C GLY A 576 -16.29 0.31 5.22
N GLU A 577 -17.09 0.20 6.27
CA GLU A 577 -18.49 -0.24 6.19
C GLU A 577 -19.46 0.93 6.06
#